data_0788362c851b0c52cbbcba811a04afa4
#
_entry.id   0788362c851b0c52cbbcba811a04afa4
#
_cell.length_a   1.000
_cell.length_b   1.000
_cell.length_c   1.000
_cell.angle_alpha   90.00
_cell.angle_beta   90.00
_cell.angle_gamma   90.00
#
_symmetry.space_group_name_H-M   'P 1'
#
loop_
_entity.id
_entity.type
_entity.pdbx_description
1 polymer ?
#
loop_
_entity_poly.entity_id
_entity_poly.type
_entity_poly.pdbx_seq_one_letter_code
_entity_poly.pdbx_strand_id
1 'polypeptide(L)' 'MKNLNVQYNKLCDMVENIKDIISDLGEKIGDIHNNAWDEDRDITDREKEMCDEIEEQISDLENCVEHIENAMDCLEYYTD' A
#
# COMPACT_ATOMS: atom_id res chain seq x y z
N MET A 1 -16.46 28.64 -11.36
CA MET A 1 -16.44 27.34 -10.70
C MET A 1 -15.18 27.25 -9.84
N LYS A 2 -15.28 26.65 -8.66
CA LYS A 2 -14.10 26.54 -7.76
C LYS A 2 -13.11 25.52 -8.32
N ASN A 3 -11.83 25.92 -8.39
CA ASN A 3 -10.76 25.03 -8.81
C ASN A 3 -10.29 24.19 -7.62
N LEU A 4 -10.22 22.86 -7.80
CA LEU A 4 -9.84 21.92 -6.76
C LEU A 4 -8.48 21.24 -7.01
N ASN A 5 -7.61 21.88 -7.79
CA ASN A 5 -6.29 21.34 -8.10
C ASN A 5 -5.46 21.03 -6.85
N VAL A 6 -5.52 21.90 -5.83
CA VAL A 6 -4.76 21.69 -4.58
C VAL A 6 -5.25 20.41 -3.88
N GLN A 7 -6.56 20.24 -3.78
CA GLN A 7 -7.17 19.07 -3.15
C GLN A 7 -6.85 17.80 -3.93
N TYR A 8 -6.93 17.86 -5.24
CA TYR A 8 -6.56 16.74 -6.11
C TYR A 8 -5.10 16.31 -5.90
N ASN A 9 -4.20 17.30 -5.91
CA ASN A 9 -2.76 17.03 -5.72
C ASN A 9 -2.46 16.44 -4.34
N LYS A 10 -3.17 16.88 -3.30
CA LYS A 10 -3.03 16.29 -1.96
C LYS A 10 -3.43 14.82 -1.94
N LEU A 11 -4.49 14.46 -2.66
CA LEU A 11 -4.90 13.06 -2.77
C LEU A 11 -3.88 12.24 -3.55
N CYS A 12 -3.29 12.81 -4.61
CA CYS A 12 -2.19 12.15 -5.32
C CYS A 12 -1.02 11.83 -4.40
N ASP A 13 -0.63 12.79 -3.56
CA ASP A 13 0.46 12.61 -2.60
C ASP A 13 0.13 11.51 -1.57
N MET A 14 -1.13 11.48 -1.11
CA MET A 14 -1.59 10.43 -0.19
C MET A 14 -1.50 9.04 -0.83
N VAL A 15 -1.90 8.93 -2.09
CA VAL A 15 -1.81 7.65 -2.83
C VAL A 15 -0.37 7.20 -2.94
N GLU A 16 0.54 8.11 -3.30
CA GLU A 16 1.98 7.79 -3.40
C GLU A 16 2.53 7.32 -2.05
N ASN A 17 2.20 8.01 -0.97
CA ASN A 17 2.66 7.65 0.37
C ASN A 17 2.16 6.25 0.78
N ILE A 18 0.90 5.95 0.49
CA ILE A 18 0.32 4.64 0.80
C ILE A 18 0.99 3.55 -0.05
N LYS A 19 1.24 3.81 -1.33
CA LYS A 19 1.93 2.85 -2.20
C LYS A 19 3.34 2.56 -1.72
N ASP A 20 4.05 3.56 -1.19
CA ASP A 20 5.37 3.37 -0.59
C ASP A 20 5.29 2.46 0.64
N ILE A 21 4.28 2.63 1.48
CA ILE A 21 4.05 1.76 2.63
C ILE A 21 3.77 0.32 2.18
N ILE A 22 2.94 0.15 1.16
CA ILE A 22 2.65 -1.18 0.58
C ILE A 22 3.94 -1.84 0.08
N SER A 23 4.78 -1.09 -0.60
CA SER A 23 6.07 -1.59 -1.09
C SER A 23 6.98 -2.03 0.06
N ASP A 24 7.07 -1.23 1.12
CA ASP A 24 7.87 -1.56 2.31
C ASP A 24 7.35 -2.82 3.01
N LEU A 25 6.03 -2.97 3.09
CA LEU A 25 5.42 -4.16 3.68
C LEU A 25 5.71 -5.41 2.84
N GLY A 26 5.68 -5.28 1.51
CA GLY A 26 6.05 -6.37 0.61
C GLY A 26 7.50 -6.78 0.79
N GLU A 27 8.40 -5.83 0.99
CA GLU A 27 9.82 -6.11 1.26
C GLU A 27 10.00 -6.90 2.55
N LYS A 28 9.21 -6.62 3.59
CA LYS A 28 9.28 -7.36 4.86
C LYS A 28 8.93 -8.82 4.67
N ILE A 29 7.93 -9.12 3.85
CA ILE A 29 7.56 -10.50 3.51
C ILE A 29 8.74 -11.17 2.80
N GLY A 30 9.32 -10.49 1.81
CA GLY A 30 10.48 -10.98 1.08
C GLY A 30 11.68 -11.26 2.00
N ASP A 31 11.93 -10.38 2.96
CA ASP A 31 13.02 -10.53 3.93
C ASP A 31 12.82 -11.78 4.81
N ILE A 32 11.59 -12.03 5.24
CA ILE A 32 11.27 -13.21 6.05
C ILE A 32 11.59 -14.50 5.26
N HIS A 33 11.15 -14.56 4.00
CA HIS A 33 11.41 -15.72 3.15
C HIS A 33 12.91 -15.86 2.83
N ASN A 34 13.60 -14.75 2.56
CA ASN A 34 15.03 -14.75 2.25
C ASN A 34 15.86 -15.20 3.45
N ASN A 35 15.50 -14.79 4.66
CA ASN A 35 16.18 -15.22 5.87
C ASN A 35 16.06 -16.72 6.07
N ALA A 36 14.88 -17.29 5.85
CA ALA A 36 14.66 -18.73 5.94
C ALA A 36 15.48 -19.47 4.89
N TRP A 37 15.50 -18.94 3.66
CA TRP A 37 16.28 -19.51 2.56
C TRP A 37 17.77 -19.51 2.88
N ASP A 38 18.31 -18.38 3.38
CA ASP A 38 19.73 -18.26 3.73
C ASP A 38 20.13 -19.19 4.87
N GLU A 39 19.22 -19.49 5.79
CA GLU A 39 19.43 -20.41 6.90
C GLU A 39 19.13 -21.87 6.52
N ASP A 40 18.75 -22.12 5.28
CA ASP A 40 18.45 -23.45 4.75
C ASP A 40 17.35 -24.15 5.56
N ARG A 41 16.31 -23.39 5.94
CA ARG A 41 15.17 -23.86 6.73
C ARG A 41 13.85 -23.38 6.14
N ASP A 42 12.77 -24.03 6.55
CA ASP A 42 11.42 -23.58 6.23
C ASP A 42 11.04 -22.40 7.13
N ILE A 43 10.08 -21.58 6.69
CA ILE A 43 9.53 -20.50 7.52
C ILE A 43 8.78 -21.14 8.70
N THR A 44 8.91 -20.50 9.87
CA THR A 44 8.21 -20.94 11.09
C THR A 44 6.73 -20.58 11.02
N ASP A 45 5.93 -21.22 11.87
CA ASP A 45 4.50 -20.88 11.97
C ASP A 45 4.30 -19.42 12.35
N ARG A 46 5.12 -18.88 13.24
CA ARG A 46 5.09 -17.49 13.63
C ARG A 46 5.42 -16.56 12.45
N GLU A 47 6.45 -16.91 11.68
CA GLU A 47 6.81 -16.14 10.49
C GLU A 47 5.71 -16.16 9.45
N LYS A 48 5.04 -17.30 9.30
CA LYS A 48 3.88 -17.42 8.41
C LYS A 48 2.73 -16.51 8.87
N GLU A 49 2.45 -16.49 10.17
CA GLU A 49 1.43 -15.60 10.74
C GLU A 49 1.78 -14.13 10.48
N MET A 50 3.04 -13.76 10.64
CA MET A 50 3.51 -12.40 10.36
C MET A 50 3.30 -12.03 8.89
N CYS A 51 3.63 -12.94 7.98
CA CYS A 51 3.42 -12.73 6.54
C CYS A 51 1.92 -12.57 6.23
N ASP A 52 1.06 -13.39 6.83
CA ASP A 52 -0.38 -13.33 6.62
C ASP A 52 -0.95 -12.00 7.12
N GLU A 53 -0.50 -11.53 8.28
CA GLU A 53 -0.91 -10.21 8.82
C GLU A 53 -0.46 -9.07 7.91
N ILE A 54 0.77 -9.13 7.40
CA ILE A 54 1.29 -8.11 6.48
C ILE A 54 0.49 -8.12 5.17
N GLU A 55 0.19 -9.30 4.64
CA GLU A 55 -0.63 -9.42 3.43
C GLU A 55 -2.03 -8.82 3.62
N GLU A 56 -2.62 -9.02 4.80
CA GLU A 56 -3.91 -8.42 5.13
C GLU A 56 -3.81 -6.89 5.19
N GLN A 57 -2.75 -6.36 5.79
CA GLN A 57 -2.50 -4.91 5.82
C GLN A 57 -2.34 -4.35 4.41
N ILE A 58 -1.59 -5.04 3.55
CA ILE A 58 -1.41 -4.64 2.15
C ILE A 58 -2.77 -4.59 1.44
N SER A 59 -3.59 -5.61 1.61
CA SER A 59 -4.91 -5.67 1.00
C SER A 59 -5.79 -4.50 1.45
N ASP A 60 -5.80 -4.20 2.75
CA ASP A 60 -6.56 -3.08 3.30
C ASP A 60 -6.06 -1.74 2.74
N LEU A 61 -4.74 -1.56 2.62
CA LEU A 61 -4.17 -0.33 2.08
C LEU A 61 -4.44 -0.19 0.57
N GLU A 62 -4.45 -1.28 -0.18
CA GLU A 62 -4.83 -1.27 -1.59
C GLU A 62 -6.28 -0.83 -1.77
N ASN A 63 -7.18 -1.28 -0.87
CA ASN A 63 -8.56 -0.83 -0.86
C ASN A 63 -8.67 0.67 -0.55
N CYS A 64 -7.85 1.17 0.37
CA CYS A 64 -7.79 2.61 0.67
C CYS A 64 -7.36 3.41 -0.55
N VAL A 65 -6.34 2.95 -1.27
CA VAL A 65 -5.88 3.60 -2.51
C VAL A 65 -7.01 3.65 -3.53
N GLU A 66 -7.73 2.56 -3.71
CA GLU A 66 -8.86 2.51 -4.64
C GLU A 66 -9.93 3.55 -4.30
N HIS A 67 -10.29 3.68 -3.02
CA HIS A 67 -11.26 4.68 -2.57
C HIS A 67 -10.77 6.11 -2.81
N ILE A 68 -9.49 6.38 -2.57
CA ILE A 68 -8.90 7.69 -2.82
C ILE A 68 -8.88 7.99 -4.31
N GLU A 69 -8.53 7.02 -5.15
CA GLU A 69 -8.52 7.19 -6.61
C GLU A 69 -9.93 7.45 -7.13
N ASN A 70 -10.95 6.82 -6.57
CA ASN A 70 -12.35 7.11 -6.91
C ASN A 70 -12.72 8.54 -6.54
N ALA A 71 -12.27 9.05 -5.39
CA ALA A 71 -12.47 10.43 -4.99
C ALA A 71 -11.76 11.40 -5.95
N MET A 72 -10.54 11.05 -6.38
CA MET A 72 -9.79 11.86 -7.35
C MET A 72 -10.53 11.94 -8.67
N ASP A 73 -11.12 10.85 -9.13
CA ASP A 73 -11.92 10.85 -10.36
C ASP A 73 -13.10 11.83 -10.26
N CYS A 74 -13.74 11.90 -9.11
CA CYS A 74 -14.81 12.88 -8.87
C CYS A 74 -14.30 14.31 -8.92
N LEU A 75 -13.11 14.56 -8.35
CA LEU A 75 -12.53 15.92 -8.31
C LEU A 75 -11.99 16.35 -9.66
N GLU A 76 -11.67 15.42 -10.54
CA GLU A 76 -11.08 15.69 -11.86
C GLU A 76 -11.94 16.67 -12.67
N TYR A 77 -13.25 16.60 -12.50
CA TYR A 77 -14.18 17.54 -13.17
C TYR A 77 -13.99 19.00 -12.75
N TYR A 78 -13.31 19.23 -11.63
CA TYR A 78 -13.11 20.57 -11.04
C TYR A 78 -11.66 21.02 -11.09
N THR A 79 -10.83 20.32 -11.85
CA THR A 79 -9.42 20.65 -12.07
C THR A 79 -9.25 21.28 -13.45
N ASP A 80 -8.22 22.10 -13.58
CA ASP A 80 -7.83 22.68 -14.85
C ASP A 80 -6.79 21.84 -15.59
#